data_30bb47c8a86c8800d613b18c09d7adfe
#
_entry.id   30bb47c8a86c8800d613b18c09d7adfe
#
_cell.length_a   1.000
_cell.length_b   1.000
_cell.length_c   1.000
_cell.angle_alpha   90.00
_cell.angle_beta   90.00
_cell.angle_gamma   90.00
#
_symmetry.space_group_name_H-M   'P 1'
#
loop_
_entity.id
_entity.type
_entity.pdbx_description
1 polymer ?
#
loop_
_entity_poly.entity_id
_entity_poly.type
_entity_poly.pdbx_seq_one_letter_code
_entity_poly.pdbx_strand_id
1 'polypeptide(L)'
;MQGYARALVESLGRQGRAPFVLAGLALWEDLQAIQASLARCLAWREDPHLRLWHDTLAEVLPAYEPSFTAVRQGKGWVEGLRDILDEAPLPTREDPGSGGDEVARRLAHRLGWLAAQEVLCPWLEEFREHLFTVSESYWSGLFVCYDVKGLPRTTNGLEGLFGQTKQALRRQTGLRQIRRPLQRQGAWLFYQSQEETVADLCRRLSQVPVEAYRVERERFARRQENFRFRCQWRRRRGAILGGLEGLWAFTHSDSS
;
A
#
# COMPACT_ATOMS: atom_id res chain seq x y z
N MET A 1 -32.38 14.33 -24.90
CA MET A 1 -32.75 13.85 -23.54
C MET A 1 -32.03 12.56 -23.11
N GLN A 2 -32.16 11.46 -23.83
CA GLN A 2 -31.53 10.18 -23.44
C GLN A 2 -30.00 10.28 -23.17
N GLY A 3 -29.29 11.10 -23.96
CA GLY A 3 -27.84 11.29 -23.76
C GLY A 3 -27.49 11.95 -22.43
N TYR A 4 -28.23 12.96 -22.00
CA TYR A 4 -28.01 13.64 -20.71
C TYR A 4 -28.42 12.76 -19.53
N ALA A 5 -29.54 12.02 -19.63
CA ALA A 5 -29.91 11.04 -18.61
C ALA A 5 -28.83 9.98 -18.43
N ARG A 6 -28.27 9.48 -19.52
CA ARG A 6 -27.16 8.52 -19.47
C ARG A 6 -25.90 9.12 -18.86
N ALA A 7 -25.54 10.35 -19.23
CA ALA A 7 -24.39 11.05 -18.66
C ALA A 7 -24.52 11.23 -17.13
N LEU A 8 -25.70 11.63 -16.64
CA LEU A 8 -25.99 11.75 -15.22
C LEU A 8 -25.86 10.41 -14.48
N VAL A 9 -26.43 9.34 -15.04
CA VAL A 9 -26.33 7.99 -14.43
C VAL A 9 -24.88 7.51 -14.38
N GLU A 10 -24.10 7.71 -15.42
CA GLU A 10 -22.67 7.35 -15.45
C GLU A 10 -21.87 8.16 -14.43
N SER A 11 -22.13 9.45 -14.31
CA SER A 11 -21.46 10.31 -13.33
C SER A 11 -21.78 9.91 -11.89
N LEU A 12 -23.05 9.59 -11.59
CA LEU A 12 -23.49 9.10 -10.28
C LEU A 12 -22.90 7.72 -9.94
N GLY A 13 -22.68 6.87 -10.93
CA GLY A 13 -22.08 5.53 -10.77
C GLY A 13 -20.55 5.51 -10.65
N ARG A 14 -19.90 6.66 -10.78
CA ARG A 14 -18.44 6.75 -10.76
C ARG A 14 -17.84 6.29 -9.43
N GLN A 15 -16.83 5.42 -9.50
CA GLN A 15 -16.07 4.99 -8.32
C GLN A 15 -14.74 5.73 -8.27
N GLY A 16 -14.34 6.12 -7.06
CA GLY A 16 -13.05 6.75 -6.80
C GLY A 16 -12.04 5.75 -6.25
N ARG A 17 -10.78 6.17 -6.29
CA ARG A 17 -9.67 5.49 -5.63
C ARG A 17 -8.86 6.53 -4.88
N ALA A 18 -9.26 6.74 -3.62
CA ALA A 18 -8.56 7.69 -2.76
C ALA A 18 -7.06 7.33 -2.64
N PRO A 19 -6.17 8.29 -2.39
CA PRO A 19 -6.48 9.71 -2.16
C PRO A 19 -6.52 10.57 -3.44
N PHE A 20 -6.10 10.05 -4.60
CA PHE A 20 -5.89 10.84 -5.81
C PHE A 20 -7.11 10.89 -6.73
N VAL A 21 -7.92 9.83 -6.76
CA VAL A 21 -9.15 9.77 -7.55
C VAL A 21 -10.35 9.89 -6.63
N LEU A 22 -10.87 11.11 -6.46
CA LEU A 22 -12.01 11.39 -5.60
C LEU A 22 -13.30 11.39 -6.45
N ALA A 23 -14.11 10.35 -6.30
CA ALA A 23 -15.35 10.19 -7.07
C ALA A 23 -16.29 11.39 -6.90
N GLY A 24 -16.43 11.92 -5.69
CA GLY A 24 -17.27 13.09 -5.43
C GLY A 24 -16.81 14.34 -6.16
N LEU A 25 -15.49 14.60 -6.23
CA LEU A 25 -14.96 15.74 -6.96
C LEU A 25 -15.19 15.59 -8.48
N ALA A 26 -14.95 14.39 -9.01
CA ALA A 26 -15.20 14.11 -10.42
C ALA A 26 -16.70 14.20 -10.77
N LEU A 27 -17.59 13.73 -9.90
CA LEU A 27 -19.03 13.90 -10.05
C LEU A 27 -19.41 15.38 -10.10
N TRP A 28 -18.87 16.18 -9.18
CA TRP A 28 -19.11 17.62 -9.16
C TRP A 28 -18.71 18.29 -10.48
N GLU A 29 -17.52 18.01 -10.98
CA GLU A 29 -17.01 18.55 -12.24
C GLU A 29 -17.89 18.12 -13.43
N ASP A 30 -18.33 16.86 -13.45
CA ASP A 30 -19.25 16.35 -14.47
C ASP A 30 -20.62 17.09 -14.42
N LEU A 31 -21.18 17.31 -13.23
CA LEU A 31 -22.46 18.00 -13.07
C LEU A 31 -22.37 19.48 -13.49
N GLN A 32 -21.27 20.17 -13.19
CA GLN A 32 -21.03 21.52 -13.70
C GLN A 32 -20.95 21.54 -15.23
N ALA A 33 -20.25 20.58 -15.83
CA ALA A 33 -20.12 20.47 -17.28
C ALA A 33 -21.47 20.17 -17.94
N ILE A 34 -22.28 19.30 -17.34
CA ILE A 34 -23.64 18.99 -17.78
C ILE A 34 -24.54 20.26 -17.71
N GLN A 35 -24.51 20.97 -16.58
CA GLN A 35 -25.28 22.22 -16.42
C GLN A 35 -24.93 23.23 -17.49
N ALA A 36 -23.64 23.47 -17.72
CA ALA A 36 -23.16 24.40 -18.73
C ALA A 36 -23.58 23.98 -20.16
N SER A 37 -23.61 22.66 -20.42
CA SER A 37 -24.09 22.11 -21.69
C SER A 37 -25.61 22.28 -21.87
N LEU A 38 -26.39 22.05 -20.80
CA LEU A 38 -27.84 22.27 -20.80
C LEU A 38 -28.18 23.75 -21.07
N ALA A 39 -27.45 24.69 -20.43
CA ALA A 39 -27.60 26.12 -20.67
C ALA A 39 -27.42 26.47 -22.15
N ARG A 40 -26.38 25.91 -22.80
CA ARG A 40 -26.16 26.11 -24.25
C ARG A 40 -27.30 25.55 -25.11
N CYS A 41 -27.80 24.35 -24.77
CA CYS A 41 -28.91 23.75 -25.49
C CYS A 41 -30.20 24.59 -25.38
N LEU A 42 -30.51 25.10 -24.18
CA LEU A 42 -31.66 25.93 -23.90
C LEU A 42 -31.59 27.28 -24.61
N ALA A 43 -30.38 27.80 -24.84
CA ALA A 43 -30.20 29.02 -25.65
C ALA A 43 -30.58 28.82 -27.12
N TRP A 44 -30.54 27.58 -27.63
CA TRP A 44 -30.89 27.25 -29.01
C TRP A 44 -32.36 26.84 -29.14
N ARG A 45 -32.88 26.10 -28.18
CA ARG A 45 -34.24 25.60 -28.17
C ARG A 45 -34.74 25.39 -26.75
N GLU A 46 -35.87 25.98 -26.41
CA GLU A 46 -36.59 25.72 -25.18
C GLU A 46 -37.15 24.30 -25.16
N ASP A 47 -36.85 23.58 -24.07
CA ASP A 47 -37.39 22.25 -23.77
C ASP A 47 -37.69 22.18 -22.27
N PRO A 48 -38.92 21.88 -21.83
CA PRO A 48 -39.31 21.89 -20.43
C PRO A 48 -38.52 20.90 -19.57
N HIS A 49 -38.12 19.75 -20.11
CA HIS A 49 -37.34 18.74 -19.36
C HIS A 49 -35.90 19.16 -19.21
N LEU A 50 -35.28 19.73 -20.25
CA LEU A 50 -33.90 20.26 -20.14
C LEU A 50 -33.86 21.46 -19.19
N ARG A 51 -34.90 22.30 -19.21
CA ARG A 51 -35.06 23.41 -18.29
C ARG A 51 -35.13 22.93 -16.84
N LEU A 52 -35.98 21.94 -16.54
CA LEU A 52 -36.08 21.35 -15.20
C LEU A 52 -34.73 20.83 -14.68
N TRP A 53 -33.98 20.12 -15.51
CA TRP A 53 -32.65 19.60 -15.10
C TRP A 53 -31.63 20.71 -14.89
N HIS A 54 -31.61 21.70 -15.79
CA HIS A 54 -30.73 22.87 -15.64
C HIS A 54 -31.01 23.61 -14.34
N ASP A 55 -32.27 23.91 -14.06
CA ASP A 55 -32.68 24.71 -12.91
C ASP A 55 -32.45 23.92 -11.61
N THR A 56 -32.70 22.62 -11.60
CA THR A 56 -32.33 21.74 -10.45
C THR A 56 -30.82 21.78 -10.18
N LEU A 57 -29.97 21.67 -11.21
CA LEU A 57 -28.53 21.77 -11.04
C LEU A 57 -28.09 23.18 -10.63
N ALA A 58 -28.73 24.21 -11.14
CA ALA A 58 -28.46 25.61 -10.79
C ALA A 58 -28.81 25.90 -9.32
N GLU A 59 -29.80 25.24 -8.77
CA GLU A 59 -30.15 25.35 -7.34
C GLU A 59 -29.19 24.56 -6.44
N VAL A 60 -28.89 23.32 -6.82
CA VAL A 60 -28.14 22.39 -5.95
C VAL A 60 -26.63 22.69 -5.94
N LEU A 61 -26.02 22.94 -7.09
CA LEU A 61 -24.56 23.06 -7.18
C LEU A 61 -23.98 24.19 -6.31
N PRO A 62 -24.53 25.40 -6.26
CA PRO A 62 -23.95 26.49 -5.46
C PRO A 62 -23.89 26.18 -3.95
N ALA A 63 -24.85 25.39 -3.44
CA ALA A 63 -24.89 25.02 -2.03
C ALA A 63 -23.66 24.19 -1.60
N TYR A 64 -23.08 23.44 -2.50
CA TYR A 64 -21.92 22.56 -2.23
C TYR A 64 -20.57 23.11 -2.72
N GLU A 65 -20.56 24.23 -3.45
CA GLU A 65 -19.36 24.88 -4.01
C GLU A 65 -18.26 25.08 -2.96
N PRO A 66 -18.54 25.61 -1.74
CA PRO A 66 -17.49 25.81 -0.72
C PRO A 66 -16.84 24.49 -0.31
N SER A 67 -17.62 23.42 -0.16
CA SER A 67 -17.12 22.11 0.24
C SER A 67 -16.23 21.51 -0.84
N PHE A 68 -16.60 21.61 -2.10
CA PHE A 68 -15.79 21.09 -3.22
C PHE A 68 -14.52 21.91 -3.44
N THR A 69 -14.57 23.22 -3.22
CA THR A 69 -13.39 24.07 -3.27
C THR A 69 -12.38 23.68 -2.20
N ALA A 70 -12.85 23.42 -0.97
CA ALA A 70 -11.98 22.95 0.11
C ALA A 70 -11.40 21.54 -0.18
N VAL A 71 -12.20 20.61 -0.70
CA VAL A 71 -11.71 19.27 -1.11
C VAL A 71 -10.65 19.40 -2.23
N ARG A 72 -10.87 20.28 -3.20
CA ARG A 72 -9.90 20.54 -4.28
C ARG A 72 -8.59 21.13 -3.73
N GLN A 73 -8.68 22.02 -2.77
CA GLN A 73 -7.50 22.59 -2.09
C GLN A 73 -6.71 21.48 -1.38
N GLY A 74 -7.36 20.65 -0.54
CA GLY A 74 -6.70 19.53 0.14
C GLY A 74 -6.10 18.49 -0.81
N LYS A 75 -6.80 18.17 -1.90
CA LYS A 75 -6.28 17.31 -2.97
C LYS A 75 -4.99 17.89 -3.58
N GLY A 76 -4.98 19.19 -3.91
CA GLY A 76 -3.80 19.87 -4.45
C GLY A 76 -2.61 19.84 -3.50
N TRP A 77 -2.83 19.83 -2.19
CA TRP A 77 -1.75 19.67 -1.21
C TRP A 77 -1.09 18.30 -1.31
N VAL A 78 -1.91 17.23 -1.32
CA VAL A 78 -1.41 15.85 -1.45
C VAL A 78 -0.71 15.63 -2.79
N GLU A 79 -1.27 16.13 -3.88
CA GLU A 79 -0.65 16.05 -5.21
C GLU A 79 0.69 16.76 -5.25
N GLY A 80 0.80 17.97 -4.69
CA GLY A 80 2.07 18.69 -4.64
C GLY A 80 3.15 18.02 -3.79
N LEU A 81 2.79 17.31 -2.72
CA LEU A 81 3.73 16.49 -1.95
C LEU A 81 4.15 15.23 -2.74
N ARG A 82 3.19 14.55 -3.38
CA ARG A 82 3.46 13.40 -4.25
C ARG A 82 4.41 13.75 -5.39
N ASP A 83 4.15 14.86 -6.08
CA ASP A 83 4.92 15.25 -7.24
C ASP A 83 6.40 15.50 -6.88
N ILE A 84 6.69 16.08 -5.72
CA ILE A 84 8.07 16.21 -5.22
C ILE A 84 8.74 14.83 -5.05
N LEU A 85 8.01 13.86 -4.52
CA LEU A 85 8.53 12.51 -4.28
C LEU A 85 8.64 11.71 -5.58
N ASP A 86 7.70 11.86 -6.51
CA ASP A 86 7.66 11.09 -7.75
C ASP A 86 8.63 11.61 -8.81
N GLU A 87 8.82 12.93 -8.91
CA GLU A 87 9.70 13.56 -9.91
C GLU A 87 11.18 13.46 -9.57
N ALA A 88 11.53 13.36 -8.28
CA ALA A 88 12.93 13.27 -7.87
C ALA A 88 13.60 12.00 -8.42
N PRO A 89 14.68 12.08 -9.21
CA PRO A 89 15.33 10.91 -9.78
C PRO A 89 15.94 10.01 -8.69
N LEU A 90 15.76 8.70 -8.84
CA LEU A 90 16.38 7.69 -7.99
C LEU A 90 17.83 7.43 -8.42
N PRO A 91 18.71 7.03 -7.49
CA PRO A 91 20.10 6.71 -7.83
C PRO A 91 20.19 5.49 -8.73
N THR A 92 20.97 5.61 -9.81
CA THR A 92 21.26 4.54 -10.79
C THR A 92 22.73 4.15 -10.73
N ARG A 93 23.22 3.36 -11.71
CA ARG A 93 24.63 3.05 -11.81
C ARG A 93 25.47 4.23 -12.27
N GLU A 94 24.90 5.09 -13.08
CA GLU A 94 25.56 6.17 -13.78
C GLU A 94 25.27 7.54 -13.18
N ASP A 95 24.12 7.65 -12.46
CA ASP A 95 23.64 8.90 -11.87
C ASP A 95 23.33 8.71 -10.37
N PRO A 96 23.93 9.50 -9.48
CA PRO A 96 23.62 9.48 -8.05
C PRO A 96 22.18 9.90 -7.69
N GLY A 97 21.43 10.44 -8.66
CA GLY A 97 20.07 10.93 -8.41
C GLY A 97 20.06 12.27 -7.66
N SER A 98 18.91 12.61 -7.09
CA SER A 98 18.73 13.86 -6.34
C SER A 98 19.35 13.84 -4.95
N GLY A 99 19.56 12.64 -4.36
CA GLY A 99 19.92 12.48 -2.95
C GLY A 99 18.78 12.76 -1.97
N GLY A 100 18.72 12.03 -0.87
CA GLY A 100 17.65 12.11 0.12
C GLY A 100 17.55 13.50 0.76
N ASP A 101 18.66 14.13 1.06
CA ASP A 101 18.70 15.48 1.68
C ASP A 101 18.09 16.57 0.78
N GLU A 102 18.30 16.49 -0.53
CA GLU A 102 17.71 17.46 -1.48
C GLU A 102 16.18 17.28 -1.53
N VAL A 103 15.71 16.04 -1.63
CA VAL A 103 14.27 15.74 -1.64
C VAL A 103 13.64 16.14 -0.31
N ALA A 104 14.29 15.86 0.82
CA ALA A 104 13.86 16.29 2.15
C ALA A 104 13.70 17.80 2.25
N ARG A 105 14.68 18.58 1.73
CA ARG A 105 14.64 20.04 1.71
C ARG A 105 13.48 20.57 0.87
N ARG A 106 13.27 20.01 -0.33
CA ARG A 106 12.13 20.36 -1.19
C ARG A 106 10.79 20.07 -0.51
N LEU A 107 10.67 18.93 0.15
CA LEU A 107 9.45 18.54 0.87
C LEU A 107 9.23 19.45 2.09
N ALA A 108 10.27 19.75 2.88
CA ALA A 108 10.19 20.68 4.00
C ALA A 108 9.75 22.08 3.57
N HIS A 109 10.30 22.59 2.46
CA HIS A 109 9.89 23.86 1.88
C HIS A 109 8.39 23.84 1.49
N ARG A 110 7.93 22.75 0.87
CA ARG A 110 6.51 22.59 0.51
C ARG A 110 5.60 22.53 1.73
N LEU A 111 6.00 21.82 2.78
CA LEU A 111 5.25 21.79 4.04
C LEU A 111 5.22 23.18 4.71
N GLY A 112 6.34 23.90 4.71
CA GLY A 112 6.37 25.30 5.18
C GLY A 112 5.43 26.23 4.38
N TRP A 113 5.37 26.06 3.07
CA TRP A 113 4.40 26.75 2.23
C TRP A 113 2.95 26.37 2.60
N LEU A 114 2.67 25.09 2.84
CA LEU A 114 1.35 24.62 3.28
C LEU A 114 0.93 25.23 4.63
N ALA A 115 1.88 25.38 5.56
CA ALA A 115 1.62 26.00 6.86
C ALA A 115 1.15 27.47 6.75
N ALA A 116 1.61 28.18 5.71
CA ALA A 116 1.27 29.57 5.46
C ALA A 116 0.00 29.76 4.62
N GLN A 117 -0.63 28.67 4.13
CA GLN A 117 -1.84 28.78 3.31
C GLN A 117 -3.06 29.11 4.16
N GLU A 118 -3.93 29.96 3.62
CA GLU A 118 -5.25 30.20 4.18
C GLU A 118 -6.11 28.92 4.02
N VAL A 119 -6.85 28.58 5.07
CA VAL A 119 -7.67 27.38 5.15
C VAL A 119 -9.13 27.75 5.09
N LEU A 120 -9.85 27.17 4.14
CA LEU A 120 -11.23 27.54 3.82
C LEU A 120 -12.25 27.02 4.86
N CYS A 121 -11.92 26.01 5.65
CA CYS A 121 -12.84 25.42 6.62
C CYS A 121 -12.11 24.59 7.70
N PRO A 122 -12.73 24.37 8.88
CA PRO A 122 -12.10 23.67 10.02
C PRO A 122 -11.58 22.26 9.70
N TRP A 123 -12.34 21.45 8.97
CA TRP A 123 -11.91 20.08 8.64
C TRP A 123 -10.68 20.06 7.72
N LEU A 124 -10.48 21.06 6.90
CA LEU A 124 -9.29 21.20 6.06
C LEU A 124 -8.06 21.58 6.91
N GLU A 125 -8.26 22.32 8.01
CA GLU A 125 -7.24 22.56 9.01
C GLU A 125 -6.80 21.26 9.69
N GLU A 126 -7.77 20.48 10.19
CA GLU A 126 -7.49 19.15 10.78
C GLU A 126 -6.75 18.25 9.79
N PHE A 127 -7.13 18.29 8.51
CA PHE A 127 -6.44 17.55 7.46
C PHE A 127 -5.01 18.02 7.25
N ARG A 128 -4.75 19.33 7.30
CA ARG A 128 -3.40 19.93 7.22
C ARG A 128 -2.53 19.47 8.38
N GLU A 129 -3.05 19.53 9.61
CA GLU A 129 -2.35 19.03 10.80
C GLU A 129 -2.03 17.54 10.70
N HIS A 130 -2.98 16.75 10.17
CA HIS A 130 -2.74 15.33 9.94
C HIS A 130 -1.63 15.09 8.91
N LEU A 131 -1.56 15.86 7.82
CA LEU A 131 -0.47 15.77 6.85
C LEU A 131 0.90 16.06 7.49
N PHE A 132 1.00 17.05 8.38
CA PHE A 132 2.23 17.34 9.11
C PHE A 132 2.62 16.19 10.04
N THR A 133 1.67 15.70 10.84
CA THR A 133 1.89 14.58 11.77
C THR A 133 2.38 13.34 11.05
N VAL A 134 1.74 12.99 9.93
CA VAL A 134 2.15 11.84 9.10
C VAL A 134 3.52 12.06 8.48
N SER A 135 3.78 13.24 7.91
CA SER A 135 5.07 13.57 7.31
C SER A 135 6.20 13.49 8.33
N GLU A 136 6.00 14.01 9.54
CA GLU A 136 6.98 13.95 10.63
C GLU A 136 7.23 12.51 11.08
N SER A 137 6.19 11.71 11.25
CA SER A 137 6.31 10.33 11.73
C SER A 137 7.09 9.41 10.78
N TYR A 138 7.04 9.68 9.48
CA TYR A 138 7.78 8.91 8.46
C TYR A 138 9.07 9.58 8.00
N TRP A 139 9.40 10.77 8.48
CA TRP A 139 10.48 11.62 7.97
C TRP A 139 11.81 10.89 7.83
N SER A 140 12.23 10.16 8.86
CA SER A 140 13.53 9.47 8.89
C SER A 140 13.67 8.35 7.86
N GLY A 141 12.55 7.76 7.41
CA GLY A 141 12.54 6.65 6.45
C GLY A 141 12.12 7.05 5.04
N LEU A 142 11.51 8.23 4.88
CA LEU A 142 10.85 8.64 3.63
C LEU A 142 11.84 8.86 2.48
N PHE A 143 13.10 9.21 2.78
CA PHE A 143 14.09 9.62 1.78
C PHE A 143 15.15 8.55 1.48
N VAL A 144 15.16 7.44 2.20
CA VAL A 144 16.19 6.40 2.07
C VAL A 144 16.29 5.84 0.64
N CYS A 145 15.18 5.80 -0.11
CA CYS A 145 15.19 5.32 -1.49
C CYS A 145 15.95 6.24 -2.47
N TYR A 146 16.20 7.49 -2.10
CA TYR A 146 16.96 8.43 -2.92
C TYR A 146 18.48 8.36 -2.65
N ASP A 147 18.89 7.69 -1.57
CA ASP A 147 20.30 7.47 -1.23
C ASP A 147 20.74 6.05 -1.54
N VAL A 148 19.81 5.08 -1.49
CA VAL A 148 20.11 3.67 -1.65
C VAL A 148 19.69 3.19 -3.03
N LYS A 149 20.69 2.85 -3.85
CA LYS A 149 20.50 2.34 -5.19
C LYS A 149 19.70 1.04 -5.21
N GLY A 150 18.70 1.01 -6.10
CA GLY A 150 17.81 -0.15 -6.28
C GLY A 150 16.72 -0.28 -5.24
N LEU A 151 16.62 0.65 -4.28
CA LEU A 151 15.51 0.70 -3.34
C LEU A 151 14.29 1.39 -4.00
N PRO A 152 13.13 0.74 -4.10
CA PRO A 152 11.95 1.35 -4.68
C PRO A 152 11.34 2.41 -3.76
N ARG A 153 10.71 3.43 -4.34
CA ARG A 153 10.01 4.51 -3.60
C ARG A 153 8.87 4.02 -2.72
N THR A 154 8.25 2.91 -3.09
CA THR A 154 7.06 2.40 -2.40
C THR A 154 7.20 0.91 -2.10
N THR A 155 6.51 0.46 -1.07
CA THR A 155 6.38 -0.97 -0.74
C THR A 155 5.36 -1.71 -1.60
N ASN A 156 4.69 -1.04 -2.55
CA ASN A 156 3.64 -1.63 -3.37
C ASN A 156 4.09 -2.90 -4.11
N GLY A 157 5.33 -2.94 -4.59
CA GLY A 157 5.91 -4.14 -5.20
C GLY A 157 6.01 -5.29 -4.20
N LEU A 158 6.47 -5.01 -2.98
CA LEU A 158 6.55 -6.00 -1.89
C LEU A 158 5.16 -6.44 -1.44
N GLU A 159 4.21 -5.52 -1.32
CA GLU A 159 2.82 -5.85 -0.97
C GLU A 159 2.16 -6.71 -2.04
N GLY A 160 2.39 -6.40 -3.32
CA GLY A 160 1.95 -7.21 -4.45
C GLY A 160 2.54 -8.62 -4.39
N LEU A 161 3.83 -8.73 -4.14
CA LEU A 161 4.55 -9.99 -3.97
C LEU A 161 4.01 -10.80 -2.78
N PHE A 162 3.84 -10.15 -1.62
CA PHE A 162 3.22 -10.79 -0.46
C PHE A 162 1.79 -11.23 -0.74
N GLY A 163 1.01 -10.43 -1.47
CA GLY A 163 -0.34 -10.76 -1.92
C GLY A 163 -0.37 -12.01 -2.79
N GLN A 164 0.48 -12.09 -3.81
CA GLN A 164 0.61 -13.25 -4.70
C GLN A 164 1.08 -14.50 -3.95
N THR A 165 2.12 -14.36 -3.12
CA THR A 165 2.63 -15.43 -2.26
C THR A 165 1.56 -15.96 -1.32
N LYS A 166 0.77 -15.07 -0.75
CA LYS A 166 -0.37 -15.38 0.12
C LYS A 166 -1.44 -16.18 -0.60
N GLN A 167 -1.77 -15.81 -1.83
CA GLN A 167 -2.73 -16.53 -2.66
C GLN A 167 -2.18 -17.91 -3.08
N ALA A 168 -0.93 -17.98 -3.51
CA ALA A 168 -0.28 -19.24 -3.90
C ALA A 168 -0.28 -20.23 -2.73
N LEU A 169 0.14 -19.81 -1.54
CA LEU A 169 0.10 -20.64 -0.33
C LEU A 169 -1.31 -21.09 0.05
N ARG A 170 -2.31 -20.22 -0.08
CA ARG A 170 -3.70 -20.59 0.17
C ARG A 170 -4.20 -21.66 -0.81
N ARG A 171 -3.87 -21.53 -2.09
CA ARG A 171 -4.22 -22.52 -3.11
C ARG A 171 -3.54 -23.86 -2.87
N GLN A 172 -2.26 -23.85 -2.49
CA GLN A 172 -1.47 -25.07 -2.24
C GLN A 172 -1.87 -25.79 -0.95
N THR A 173 -2.17 -25.06 0.10
CA THR A 173 -2.40 -25.63 1.44
C THR A 173 -3.86 -25.74 1.83
N GLY A 174 -4.77 -25.08 1.15
CA GLY A 174 -6.18 -24.95 1.53
C GLY A 174 -6.42 -24.16 2.84
N LEU A 175 -5.36 -23.64 3.45
CA LEU A 175 -5.43 -22.98 4.75
C LEU A 175 -5.85 -21.51 4.61
N ARG A 176 -6.86 -21.11 5.38
CA ARG A 176 -7.29 -19.70 5.46
C ARG A 176 -6.22 -18.80 6.12
N GLN A 177 -5.53 -19.34 7.15
CA GLN A 177 -4.43 -18.65 7.84
C GLN A 177 -3.08 -19.19 7.37
N ILE A 178 -2.32 -18.34 6.68
CA ILE A 178 -1.03 -18.70 6.08
C ILE A 178 0.18 -18.26 6.89
N ARG A 179 0.00 -17.64 8.07
CA ARG A 179 1.10 -17.13 8.88
C ARG A 179 2.20 -18.18 9.13
N ARG A 180 1.80 -19.43 9.46
CA ARG A 180 2.76 -20.51 9.71
C ARG A 180 3.48 -21.00 8.46
N PRO A 181 2.78 -21.30 7.32
CA PRO A 181 3.45 -21.57 6.06
C PRO A 181 4.40 -20.44 5.63
N LEU A 182 3.99 -19.17 5.77
CA LEU A 182 4.83 -18.04 5.43
C LEU A 182 6.09 -17.95 6.30
N GLN A 183 5.99 -18.20 7.60
CA GLN A 183 7.15 -18.23 8.49
C GLN A 183 8.15 -19.36 8.17
N ARG A 184 7.66 -20.47 7.62
CA ARG A 184 8.50 -21.62 7.26
C ARG A 184 9.14 -21.51 5.88
N GLN A 185 8.42 -20.96 4.93
CA GLN A 185 8.77 -20.98 3.51
C GLN A 185 8.91 -19.58 2.91
N GLY A 186 8.67 -18.52 3.69
CA GLY A 186 8.63 -17.15 3.18
C GLY A 186 9.92 -16.72 2.50
N ALA A 187 11.07 -17.07 3.07
CA ALA A 187 12.36 -16.77 2.47
C ALA A 187 12.53 -17.48 1.11
N TRP A 188 12.11 -18.75 1.02
CA TRP A 188 12.19 -19.52 -0.22
C TRP A 188 11.23 -18.99 -1.29
N LEU A 189 10.01 -18.64 -0.90
CA LEU A 189 9.01 -18.08 -1.80
C LEU A 189 9.41 -16.70 -2.30
N PHE A 190 10.09 -15.92 -1.47
CA PHE A 190 10.68 -14.66 -1.87
C PHE A 190 11.77 -14.85 -2.93
N TYR A 191 12.62 -15.85 -2.74
CA TYR A 191 13.65 -16.21 -3.73
C TYR A 191 13.05 -16.65 -5.08
N GLN A 192 11.97 -17.44 -5.06
CA GLN A 192 11.31 -17.90 -6.29
C GLN A 192 10.56 -16.79 -7.04
N SER A 193 10.17 -15.71 -6.34
CA SER A 193 9.42 -14.62 -6.95
C SER A 193 10.28 -13.55 -7.60
N GLN A 194 11.59 -13.58 -7.40
CA GLN A 194 12.51 -12.77 -8.20
C GLN A 194 12.58 -13.42 -9.57
N GLU A 195 12.35 -12.64 -10.62
CA GLU A 195 12.40 -13.08 -12.04
C GLU A 195 13.82 -13.49 -12.48
N GLU A 196 14.46 -14.33 -11.69
CA GLU A 196 15.79 -14.86 -12.01
C GLU A 196 15.64 -16.14 -12.81
N THR A 197 16.40 -16.22 -13.87
CA THR A 197 16.53 -17.48 -14.61
C THR A 197 17.16 -18.52 -13.70
N VAL A 198 16.86 -19.82 -13.97
CA VAL A 198 17.51 -20.93 -13.25
C VAL A 198 19.05 -20.82 -13.29
N ALA A 199 19.60 -20.30 -14.38
CA ALA A 199 21.02 -20.06 -14.52
C ALA A 199 21.57 -18.99 -13.55
N ASP A 200 20.82 -17.91 -13.31
CA ASP A 200 21.20 -16.87 -12.35
C ASP A 200 21.12 -17.38 -10.92
N LEU A 201 20.09 -18.17 -10.61
CA LEU A 201 19.95 -18.84 -9.31
C LEU A 201 21.12 -19.80 -9.06
N CYS A 202 21.47 -20.64 -10.04
CA CYS A 202 22.63 -21.56 -9.94
C CYS A 202 23.95 -20.78 -9.75
N ARG A 203 24.14 -19.67 -10.47
CA ARG A 203 25.33 -18.83 -10.34
C ARG A 203 25.45 -18.21 -8.94
N ARG A 204 24.34 -17.75 -8.37
CA ARG A 204 24.33 -17.20 -7.00
C ARG A 204 24.55 -18.29 -5.95
N LEU A 205 23.90 -19.43 -6.09
CA LEU A 205 24.07 -20.56 -5.17
C LEU A 205 25.49 -21.12 -5.22
N SER A 206 26.16 -21.13 -6.38
CA SER A 206 27.55 -21.58 -6.51
C SER A 206 28.57 -20.67 -5.78
N GLN A 207 28.17 -19.41 -5.48
CA GLN A 207 28.99 -18.48 -4.71
C GLN A 207 28.88 -18.69 -3.19
N VAL A 208 27.91 -19.49 -2.74
CA VAL A 208 27.72 -19.77 -1.31
C VAL A 208 28.73 -20.82 -0.86
N PRO A 209 29.62 -20.53 0.10
CA PRO A 209 30.55 -21.51 0.65
C PRO A 209 29.80 -22.72 1.22
N VAL A 210 30.24 -23.93 0.90
CA VAL A 210 29.59 -25.18 1.36
C VAL A 210 29.48 -25.24 2.89
N GLU A 211 30.49 -24.73 3.59
CA GLU A 211 30.46 -24.68 5.06
C GLU A 211 29.38 -23.71 5.60
N ALA A 212 29.21 -22.55 4.97
CA ALA A 212 28.13 -21.62 5.34
C ALA A 212 26.75 -22.25 5.12
N TYR A 213 26.57 -23.00 4.02
CA TYR A 213 25.37 -23.75 3.75
C TYR A 213 25.11 -24.84 4.82
N ARG A 214 26.14 -25.60 5.21
CA ARG A 214 26.02 -26.65 6.26
C ARG A 214 25.60 -26.05 7.60
N VAL A 215 26.24 -24.95 8.02
CA VAL A 215 25.89 -24.24 9.27
C VAL A 215 24.45 -23.78 9.26
N GLU A 216 24.00 -23.15 8.20
CA GLU A 216 22.61 -22.69 8.12
C GLU A 216 21.59 -23.82 7.99
N ARG A 217 21.95 -24.92 7.32
CA ARG A 217 21.13 -26.13 7.28
C ARG A 217 20.95 -26.74 8.66
N GLU A 218 22.03 -26.83 9.47
CA GLU A 218 21.93 -27.33 10.84
C GLU A 218 21.11 -26.38 11.73
N ARG A 219 21.29 -25.06 11.60
CA ARG A 219 20.46 -24.06 12.32
C ARG A 219 18.99 -24.18 11.95
N PHE A 220 18.70 -24.44 10.70
CA PHE A 220 17.34 -24.64 10.23
C PHE A 220 16.75 -25.95 10.77
N ALA A 221 17.51 -27.06 10.76
CA ALA A 221 17.08 -28.33 11.32
C ALA A 221 16.77 -28.20 12.83
N ARG A 222 17.64 -27.57 13.62
CA ARG A 222 17.39 -27.30 15.05
C ARG A 222 16.15 -26.42 15.29
N ARG A 223 15.94 -25.40 14.45
CA ARG A 223 14.72 -24.58 14.52
C ARG A 223 13.47 -25.39 14.23
N GLN A 224 13.53 -26.30 13.26
CA GLN A 224 12.41 -27.19 12.94
C GLN A 224 12.13 -28.19 14.06
N GLU A 225 13.16 -28.79 14.65
CA GLU A 225 13.02 -29.70 15.80
C GLU A 225 12.38 -29.01 17.00
N ASN A 226 12.90 -27.83 17.38
CA ASN A 226 12.32 -27.05 18.46
C ASN A 226 10.85 -26.67 18.18
N PHE A 227 10.52 -26.37 16.94
CA PHE A 227 9.14 -26.07 16.57
C PHE A 227 8.25 -27.31 16.64
N ARG A 228 8.72 -28.49 16.16
CA ARG A 228 8.00 -29.76 16.26
C ARG A 228 7.76 -30.12 17.72
N PHE A 229 8.80 -30.04 18.56
CA PHE A 229 8.68 -30.28 19.99
C PHE A 229 7.65 -29.37 20.65
N ARG A 230 7.69 -28.03 20.40
CA ARG A 230 6.69 -27.10 20.94
C ARG A 230 5.27 -27.44 20.51
N CYS A 231 5.06 -27.88 19.26
CA CYS A 231 3.76 -28.29 18.77
C CYS A 231 3.27 -29.57 19.43
N GLN A 232 4.15 -30.57 19.59
CA GLN A 232 3.86 -31.83 20.28
C GLN A 232 3.59 -31.60 21.76
N TRP A 233 4.42 -30.81 22.44
CA TRP A 233 4.25 -30.42 23.84
C TRP A 233 2.86 -29.84 24.11
N ARG A 234 2.43 -28.89 23.28
CA ARG A 234 1.11 -28.28 23.43
C ARG A 234 -0.07 -29.23 23.23
N ARG A 235 0.11 -30.27 22.41
CA ARG A 235 -0.98 -31.18 22.03
C ARG A 235 -0.98 -32.50 22.85
N ARG A 236 0.17 -32.96 23.26
CA ARG A 236 0.37 -34.32 23.84
C ARG A 236 1.30 -34.27 25.04
N ARG A 237 1.20 -33.23 25.86
CA ARG A 237 2.06 -33.04 27.03
C ARG A 237 2.11 -34.29 27.94
N GLY A 238 0.96 -34.90 28.27
CA GLY A 238 0.91 -36.06 29.10
C GLY A 238 1.64 -37.31 28.51
N ALA A 239 1.50 -37.53 27.19
CA ALA A 239 2.20 -38.64 26.52
C ALA A 239 3.73 -38.40 26.48
N ILE A 240 4.18 -37.17 26.33
CA ILE A 240 5.62 -36.84 26.35
C ILE A 240 6.19 -37.03 27.75
N LEU A 241 5.50 -36.55 28.80
CA LEU A 241 5.93 -36.73 30.19
C LEU A 241 5.95 -38.21 30.58
N GLY A 242 4.89 -38.97 30.25
CA GLY A 242 4.88 -40.42 30.50
C GLY A 242 6.00 -41.19 29.80
N GLY A 243 6.36 -40.81 28.57
CA GLY A 243 7.51 -41.34 27.86
C GLY A 243 8.84 -41.02 28.53
N LEU A 244 9.01 -39.79 29.04
CA LEU A 244 10.20 -39.40 29.78
C LEU A 244 10.32 -40.11 31.13
N GLU A 245 9.24 -40.26 31.85
CA GLU A 245 9.14 -41.01 33.11
C GLU A 245 9.49 -42.50 32.90
N GLY A 246 8.98 -43.12 31.84
CA GLY A 246 9.32 -44.46 31.46
C GLY A 246 10.81 -44.67 31.14
N LEU A 247 11.40 -43.75 30.38
CA LEU A 247 12.83 -43.78 30.08
C LEU A 247 13.68 -43.56 31.35
N TRP A 248 13.26 -42.69 32.25
CA TRP A 248 13.93 -42.48 33.51
C TRP A 248 13.89 -43.71 34.40
N ALA A 249 12.74 -44.38 34.54
CA ALA A 249 12.61 -45.59 35.30
C ALA A 249 13.50 -46.75 34.76
N PHE A 250 13.56 -46.87 33.40
CA PHE A 250 14.41 -47.88 32.76
C PHE A 250 15.90 -47.65 33.00
N THR A 251 16.38 -46.39 32.89
CA THR A 251 17.80 -46.08 33.08
C THR A 251 18.32 -46.18 34.53
N HIS A 252 17.41 -46.27 35.53
CA HIS A 252 17.74 -46.39 36.93
C HIS A 252 17.52 -47.78 37.48
N SER A 253 16.82 -48.68 36.72
CA SER A 253 16.68 -50.07 37.11
C SER A 253 17.92 -50.95 36.81
N ASP A 254 18.80 -50.50 35.90
CA ASP A 254 20.04 -51.25 35.56
C ASP A 254 21.23 -50.87 36.46
N SER A 255 21.01 -50.08 37.50
CA SER A 255 22.08 -49.60 38.41
C SER A 255 21.98 -50.22 39.83
N SER A 256 21.20 -51.31 40.02
CA SER A 256 21.03 -51.98 41.33
C SER A 256 21.60 -53.39 41.32
#